data_aa459bb2a72052f25aa9858b0077887f
#
_entry.id   aa459bb2a72052f25aa9858b0077887f
#
_cell.length_a   1.000
_cell.length_b   1.000
_cell.length_c   1.000
_cell.angle_alpha   90.00
_cell.angle_beta   90.00
_cell.angle_gamma   90.00
#
_symmetry.space_group_name_H-M   'P 1'
#
loop_
_entity.id
_entity.type
_entity.pdbx_description
1 polymer ?
#
loop_
_entity_poly.entity_id
_entity_poly.type
_entity_poly.pdbx_seq_one_letter_code
_entity_poly.pdbx_strand_id
1 'polypeptide(L)'
;MQIEWDLTGEYIDSGGRETLHDALTDALIVLPREHLRQLAAITIEDEDPRGKALGIWRHDHRGVGIALYAGPHVRSLVRLPPEIRLFALRLHFGYTLFHEVGHHVTRFLNKRTAPPRKAAAVEQKIERWADEYAEKRLGKLVAHWQKPGGLAETPAARQALDLALKALRFDTLVTETAESAGTIVPVRSS
;
A
#
# COMPACT_ATOMS: atom_id res chain seq x y z
N MET A 1 2.34 -13.75 -11.45
CA MET A 1 2.04 -12.31 -11.34
C MET A 1 3.06 -11.53 -12.13
N GLN A 2 2.62 -10.67 -13.01
CA GLN A 2 3.47 -9.77 -13.80
C GLN A 2 3.37 -8.35 -13.23
N ILE A 3 4.39 -7.53 -13.44
CA ILE A 3 4.38 -6.09 -13.14
C ILE A 3 4.49 -5.38 -14.49
N GLU A 4 3.47 -4.59 -14.81
CA GLU A 4 3.37 -3.88 -16.09
C GLU A 4 3.43 -2.37 -15.84
N TRP A 5 4.17 -1.65 -16.66
CA TRP A 5 4.37 -0.22 -16.57
C TRP A 5 3.82 0.43 -17.81
N ASP A 6 2.70 1.13 -17.66
CA ASP A 6 2.04 1.92 -18.70
C ASP A 6 2.09 3.40 -18.31
N LEU A 7 3.31 3.95 -18.30
CA LEU A 7 3.59 5.34 -17.95
C LEU A 7 4.08 6.10 -19.18
N THR A 8 3.55 7.29 -19.38
CA THR A 8 4.01 8.24 -20.41
C THR A 8 5.30 8.95 -20.00
N GLY A 9 5.95 9.64 -20.93
CA GLY A 9 7.24 10.27 -20.73
C GLY A 9 7.31 11.24 -19.53
N GLU A 10 6.22 11.92 -19.18
CA GLU A 10 6.19 12.90 -18.10
C GLU A 10 6.62 12.33 -16.73
N TYR A 11 6.24 11.08 -16.44
CA TYR A 11 6.64 10.40 -15.19
C TYR A 11 7.97 9.67 -15.31
N ILE A 12 8.41 9.37 -16.52
CA ILE A 12 9.68 8.67 -16.80
C ILE A 12 10.87 9.61 -16.64
N ASP A 13 10.76 10.83 -17.15
CA ASP A 13 11.86 11.82 -17.22
C ASP A 13 12.17 12.48 -15.86
N SER A 14 11.25 12.43 -14.91
CA SER A 14 11.41 13.03 -13.57
C SER A 14 12.09 12.14 -12.53
N GLY A 15 12.61 10.96 -12.90
CA GLY A 15 13.05 9.92 -11.94
C GLY A 15 11.87 9.28 -11.20
N GLY A 16 10.64 9.67 -11.56
CA GLY A 16 9.42 9.19 -10.93
C GLY A 16 9.24 7.69 -11.08
N ARG A 17 9.61 7.11 -12.23
CA ARG A 17 9.51 5.67 -12.46
C ARG A 17 10.37 4.87 -11.50
N GLU A 18 11.62 5.28 -11.27
CA GLU A 18 12.52 4.61 -10.33
C GLU A 18 11.97 4.66 -8.91
N THR A 19 11.50 5.84 -8.49
CA THR A 19 10.90 6.02 -7.17
C THR A 19 9.64 5.18 -6.97
N LEU A 20 8.78 5.07 -7.98
CA LEU A 20 7.58 4.22 -7.94
C LEU A 20 7.94 2.73 -7.97
N HIS A 21 8.98 2.35 -8.74
CA HIS A 21 9.49 0.98 -8.75
C HIS A 21 9.99 0.56 -7.37
N ASP A 22 10.75 1.43 -6.72
CA ASP A 22 11.24 1.20 -5.37
C ASP A 22 10.08 1.12 -4.36
N ALA A 23 9.11 2.03 -4.47
CA ALA A 23 7.91 2.01 -3.62
C ALA A 23 7.14 0.68 -3.75
N LEU A 24 6.98 0.19 -4.99
CA LEU A 24 6.34 -1.09 -5.26
C LEU A 24 7.15 -2.25 -4.69
N THR A 25 8.46 -2.24 -4.89
CA THR A 25 9.37 -3.27 -4.40
C THR A 25 9.33 -3.37 -2.88
N ASP A 26 9.45 -2.24 -2.19
CA ASP A 26 9.36 -2.16 -0.73
C ASP A 26 8.02 -2.70 -0.21
N ALA A 27 6.92 -2.32 -0.86
CA ALA A 27 5.59 -2.79 -0.49
C ALA A 27 5.44 -4.30 -0.71
N LEU A 28 5.95 -4.85 -1.81
CA LEU A 28 5.87 -6.28 -2.10
C LEU A 28 6.66 -7.15 -1.11
N ILE A 29 7.77 -6.63 -0.55
CA ILE A 29 8.59 -7.35 0.45
C ILE A 29 7.78 -7.70 1.70
N VAL A 30 6.85 -6.84 2.12
CA VAL A 30 6.05 -7.04 3.35
C VAL A 30 4.71 -7.76 3.11
N LEU A 31 4.38 -8.04 1.86
CA LEU A 31 3.17 -8.79 1.50
C LEU A 31 3.41 -10.30 1.56
N PRO A 32 2.52 -11.08 2.18
CA PRO A 32 2.56 -12.53 2.12
C PRO A 32 2.35 -13.02 0.67
N ARG A 33 3.18 -13.96 0.24
CA ARG A 33 3.08 -14.52 -1.12
C ARG A 33 1.71 -15.16 -1.42
N GLU A 34 1.09 -15.75 -0.41
CA GLU A 34 -0.26 -16.34 -0.51
C GLU A 34 -1.34 -15.29 -0.83
N HIS A 35 -1.16 -14.03 -0.42
CA HIS A 35 -2.10 -12.94 -0.70
C HIS A 35 -1.98 -12.41 -2.14
N LEU A 36 -0.89 -12.73 -2.82
CA LEU A 36 -0.66 -12.40 -4.23
C LEU A 36 -1.03 -13.53 -5.18
N ARG A 37 -1.50 -14.68 -4.62
CA ARG A 37 -1.93 -15.80 -5.44
C ARG A 37 -3.07 -15.41 -6.35
N GLN A 38 -3.02 -15.90 -7.60
CA GLN A 38 -4.04 -15.67 -8.62
C GLN A 38 -4.18 -14.21 -9.09
N LEU A 39 -3.34 -13.29 -8.61
CA LEU A 39 -3.14 -12.01 -9.29
C LEU A 39 -2.38 -12.26 -10.60
N ALA A 40 -2.97 -11.90 -11.71
CA ALA A 40 -2.32 -11.97 -13.02
C ALA A 40 -1.28 -10.87 -13.16
N ALA A 41 -1.66 -9.63 -12.84
CA ALA A 41 -0.78 -8.47 -12.97
C ALA A 41 -1.04 -7.40 -11.89
N ILE A 42 0.00 -6.61 -11.61
CA ILE A 42 -0.08 -5.26 -11.04
C ILE A 42 0.36 -4.32 -12.14
N THR A 43 -0.52 -3.41 -12.57
CA THR A 43 -0.23 -2.40 -13.58
C THR A 43 -0.04 -1.04 -12.93
N ILE A 44 0.96 -0.29 -13.36
CA ILE A 44 1.18 1.09 -12.97
C ILE A 44 0.84 1.95 -14.19
N GLU A 45 -0.20 2.75 -14.07
CA GLU A 45 -0.78 3.58 -15.12
C GLU A 45 -0.64 5.07 -14.74
N ASP A 46 -0.66 5.98 -15.72
CA ASP A 46 -0.56 7.41 -15.43
C ASP A 46 -1.75 7.92 -14.64
N GLU A 47 -2.96 7.66 -15.13
CA GLU A 47 -4.20 8.24 -14.62
C GLU A 47 -5.33 7.20 -14.57
N ASP A 48 -6.19 7.34 -13.57
CA ASP A 48 -7.49 6.68 -13.60
C ASP A 48 -8.35 7.28 -14.73
N PRO A 49 -8.86 6.48 -15.66
CA PRO A 49 -9.76 6.96 -16.72
C PRO A 49 -10.99 7.70 -16.20
N ARG A 50 -11.37 7.47 -14.93
CA ARG A 50 -12.48 8.16 -14.25
C ARG A 50 -12.01 9.36 -13.43
N GLY A 51 -10.69 9.57 -13.29
CA GLY A 51 -10.06 10.68 -12.59
C GLY A 51 -10.25 10.71 -11.06
N LYS A 52 -10.63 9.61 -10.43
CA LYS A 52 -11.06 9.58 -9.01
C LYS A 52 -10.27 8.63 -8.12
N ALA A 53 -9.70 7.56 -8.68
CA ALA A 53 -9.06 6.53 -7.89
C ALA A 53 -7.54 6.70 -7.81
N LEU A 54 -6.94 6.23 -6.72
CA LEU A 54 -5.49 6.07 -6.55
C LEU A 54 -5.04 4.68 -7.02
N GLY A 55 -5.92 3.71 -6.89
CA GLY A 55 -5.77 2.34 -7.35
C GLY A 55 -7.13 1.68 -7.54
N ILE A 56 -7.14 0.51 -8.12
CA ILE A 56 -8.35 -0.30 -8.30
C ILE A 56 -8.00 -1.79 -8.41
N TRP A 57 -8.64 -2.61 -7.59
CA TRP A 57 -8.72 -4.03 -7.82
C TRP A 57 -9.75 -4.34 -8.92
N ARG A 58 -9.35 -5.11 -9.93
CA ARG A 58 -10.20 -5.47 -11.07
C ARG A 58 -10.21 -6.96 -11.36
N HIS A 59 -11.34 -7.43 -11.90
CA HIS A 59 -11.48 -8.78 -12.41
C HIS A 59 -12.14 -8.69 -13.78
N ASP A 60 -11.38 -8.93 -14.81
CA ASP A 60 -11.80 -8.85 -16.20
C ASP A 60 -11.41 -10.11 -16.99
N HIS A 61 -11.50 -10.06 -18.32
CA HIS A 61 -11.15 -11.16 -19.21
C HIS A 61 -9.67 -11.57 -19.17
N ARG A 62 -8.79 -10.70 -18.67
CA ARG A 62 -7.35 -10.98 -18.50
C ARG A 62 -7.05 -11.63 -17.15
N GLY A 63 -8.04 -11.72 -16.28
CA GLY A 63 -7.91 -12.28 -14.94
C GLY A 63 -8.08 -11.25 -13.83
N VAL A 64 -7.53 -11.56 -12.66
CA VAL A 64 -7.56 -10.66 -11.52
C VAL A 64 -6.31 -9.79 -11.51
N GLY A 65 -6.47 -8.49 -11.42
CA GLY A 65 -5.38 -7.53 -11.41
C GLY A 65 -5.59 -6.38 -10.46
N ILE A 66 -4.53 -5.60 -10.26
CA ILE A 66 -4.55 -4.34 -9.53
C ILE A 66 -3.95 -3.29 -10.47
N ALA A 67 -4.64 -2.16 -10.66
CA ALA A 67 -4.06 -0.98 -11.29
C ALA A 67 -3.77 0.07 -10.22
N LEU A 68 -2.61 0.72 -10.31
CA LEU A 68 -2.19 1.83 -9.47
C LEU A 68 -1.93 3.04 -10.36
N TYR A 69 -2.43 4.21 -9.97
CA TYR A 69 -2.38 5.41 -10.78
C TYR A 69 -1.34 6.40 -10.26
N ALA A 70 -0.22 6.54 -10.99
CA ALA A 70 0.95 7.33 -10.58
C ALA A 70 0.63 8.83 -10.44
N GLY A 71 -0.10 9.41 -11.39
CA GLY A 71 -0.40 10.84 -11.43
C GLY A 71 -1.11 11.37 -10.19
N PRO A 72 -2.23 10.75 -9.74
CA PRO A 72 -2.89 11.16 -8.51
C PRO A 72 -1.98 11.08 -7.28
N HIS A 73 -1.12 10.05 -7.17
CA HIS A 73 -0.15 9.95 -6.08
C HIS A 73 0.83 11.10 -6.08
N VAL A 74 1.47 11.38 -7.21
CA VAL A 74 2.44 12.46 -7.34
C VAL A 74 1.80 13.83 -7.05
N ARG A 75 0.65 14.12 -7.66
CA ARG A 75 -0.04 15.41 -7.47
C ARG A 75 -0.47 15.66 -6.03
N SER A 76 -0.91 14.65 -5.32
CA SER A 76 -1.33 14.79 -3.91
C SER A 76 -0.19 15.25 -3.00
N LEU A 77 1.06 14.97 -3.40
CA LEU A 77 2.25 15.20 -2.58
C LEU A 77 3.06 16.45 -2.97
N VAL A 78 2.70 17.13 -4.07
CA VAL A 78 3.42 18.34 -4.56
C VAL A 78 3.51 19.43 -3.48
N ARG A 79 2.51 19.56 -2.61
CA ARG A 79 2.46 20.57 -1.54
C ARG A 79 3.32 20.22 -0.33
N LEU A 80 3.82 19.00 -0.22
CA LEU A 80 4.68 18.58 0.89
C LEU A 80 6.11 19.12 0.71
N PRO A 81 6.84 19.37 1.82
CA PRO A 81 8.25 19.70 1.78
C PRO A 81 9.06 18.64 1.00
N PRO A 82 10.04 19.05 0.17
CA PRO A 82 10.81 18.12 -0.67
C PRO A 82 11.47 16.97 0.11
N GLU A 83 11.96 17.28 1.30
CA GLU A 83 12.69 16.35 2.18
C GLU A 83 11.86 15.15 2.66
N ILE A 84 10.52 15.28 2.66
CA ILE A 84 9.63 14.19 3.08
C ILE A 84 8.88 13.55 1.92
N ARG A 85 8.95 14.13 0.71
CA ARG A 85 8.16 13.64 -0.45
C ARG A 85 8.47 12.21 -0.82
N LEU A 86 9.75 11.80 -0.72
CA LEU A 86 10.16 10.42 -1.02
C LEU A 86 9.42 9.42 -0.11
N PHE A 87 9.46 9.65 1.20
CA PHE A 87 8.75 8.80 2.15
C PHE A 87 7.24 8.88 1.95
N ALA A 88 6.71 10.09 1.75
CA ALA A 88 5.28 10.28 1.54
C ALA A 88 4.77 9.55 0.29
N LEU A 89 5.52 9.58 -0.82
CA LEU A 89 5.17 8.84 -2.04
C LEU A 89 5.17 7.33 -1.79
N ARG A 90 6.23 6.81 -1.18
CA ARG A 90 6.35 5.38 -0.89
C ARG A 90 5.28 4.88 0.08
N LEU A 91 4.96 5.67 1.12
CA LEU A 91 3.87 5.35 2.06
C LEU A 91 2.51 5.36 1.37
N HIS A 92 2.21 6.42 0.63
CA HIS A 92 0.90 6.60 -0.01
C HIS A 92 0.66 5.55 -1.10
N PHE A 93 1.68 5.28 -1.92
CA PHE A 93 1.63 4.26 -2.96
C PHE A 93 1.53 2.85 -2.36
N GLY A 94 2.34 2.57 -1.33
CA GLY A 94 2.30 1.31 -0.60
C GLY A 94 0.94 1.08 0.08
N TYR A 95 0.37 2.09 0.74
CA TYR A 95 -0.96 2.01 1.35
C TYR A 95 -2.02 1.65 0.32
N THR A 96 -2.02 2.33 -0.84
CA THR A 96 -2.98 2.04 -1.92
C THR A 96 -2.83 0.60 -2.43
N LEU A 97 -1.61 0.13 -2.66
CA LEU A 97 -1.40 -1.27 -3.04
C LEU A 97 -1.95 -2.24 -1.99
N PHE A 98 -1.68 -1.98 -0.70
CA PHE A 98 -2.17 -2.83 0.38
C PHE A 98 -3.69 -2.85 0.46
N HIS A 99 -4.34 -1.71 0.27
CA HIS A 99 -5.79 -1.61 0.23
C HIS A 99 -6.39 -2.47 -0.91
N GLU A 100 -5.84 -2.37 -2.13
CA GLU A 100 -6.29 -3.17 -3.27
C GLU A 100 -6.00 -4.67 -3.10
N VAL A 101 -4.88 -5.03 -2.47
CA VAL A 101 -4.61 -6.42 -2.05
C VAL A 101 -5.60 -6.87 -0.97
N GLY A 102 -6.02 -5.98 -0.07
CA GLY A 102 -7.09 -6.23 0.89
C GLY A 102 -8.40 -6.64 0.21
N HIS A 103 -8.80 -5.94 -0.84
CA HIS A 103 -9.94 -6.31 -1.70
C HIS A 103 -9.74 -7.68 -2.33
N HIS A 104 -8.53 -7.97 -2.86
CA HIS A 104 -8.23 -9.27 -3.45
C HIS A 104 -8.36 -10.41 -2.44
N VAL A 105 -7.78 -10.26 -1.26
CA VAL A 105 -7.87 -11.25 -0.18
C VAL A 105 -9.31 -11.50 0.24
N THR A 106 -10.09 -10.43 0.39
CA THR A 106 -11.47 -10.51 0.87
C THR A 106 -12.41 -11.06 -0.18
N ARG A 107 -12.35 -10.56 -1.40
CA ARG A 107 -13.32 -10.88 -2.47
C ARG A 107 -12.98 -12.15 -3.22
N PHE A 108 -11.69 -12.44 -3.39
CA PHE A 108 -11.23 -13.50 -4.27
C PHE A 108 -10.71 -14.72 -3.53
N LEU A 109 -9.82 -14.56 -2.56
CA LEU A 109 -9.25 -15.69 -1.83
C LEU A 109 -10.23 -16.26 -0.78
N ASN A 110 -11.02 -15.41 -0.13
CA ASN A 110 -12.01 -15.80 0.87
C ASN A 110 -13.42 -15.95 0.26
N LYS A 111 -13.59 -16.80 -0.72
CA LYS A 111 -14.87 -17.04 -1.43
C LYS A 111 -16.08 -17.27 -0.53
N ARG A 112 -15.89 -17.72 0.71
CA ARG A 112 -16.96 -17.98 1.68
C ARG A 112 -17.60 -16.72 2.26
N THR A 113 -16.97 -15.57 2.10
CA THR A 113 -17.43 -14.28 2.66
C THR A 113 -17.90 -13.29 1.60
N ALA A 114 -17.93 -13.70 0.30
CA ALA A 114 -18.47 -12.85 -0.75
C ALA A 114 -19.98 -12.66 -0.51
N PRO A 115 -20.41 -11.48 -0.06
CA PRO A 115 -21.81 -11.25 0.22
C PRO A 115 -22.62 -11.12 -1.06
N PRO A 116 -23.93 -11.30 -0.99
CA PRO A 116 -24.80 -11.03 -2.12
C PRO A 116 -24.63 -9.55 -2.57
N ARG A 117 -24.45 -9.35 -3.86
CA ARG A 117 -24.01 -8.14 -4.57
C ARG A 117 -24.79 -6.84 -4.32
N LYS A 118 -25.66 -6.69 -3.32
CA LYS A 118 -26.66 -5.60 -3.26
C LYS A 118 -26.81 -4.85 -1.94
N ALA A 119 -26.02 -5.07 -0.93
CA ALA A 119 -26.19 -4.31 0.31
C ALA A 119 -25.03 -3.33 0.51
N ALA A 120 -25.32 -2.03 0.52
CA ALA A 120 -24.35 -0.97 0.83
C ALA A 120 -23.56 -1.23 2.14
N ALA A 121 -24.22 -1.82 3.14
CA ALA A 121 -23.58 -2.21 4.40
C ALA A 121 -22.47 -3.25 4.23
N VAL A 122 -22.59 -4.09 3.20
CA VAL A 122 -21.59 -5.12 2.91
C VAL A 122 -20.39 -4.52 2.21
N GLU A 123 -20.63 -3.62 1.25
CA GLU A 123 -19.54 -2.88 0.58
C GLU A 123 -18.73 -2.09 1.60
N GLN A 124 -19.41 -1.37 2.49
CA GLN A 124 -18.75 -0.64 3.58
C GLN A 124 -17.91 -1.55 4.50
N LYS A 125 -18.37 -2.79 4.74
CA LYS A 125 -17.59 -3.75 5.52
C LYS A 125 -16.35 -4.22 4.76
N ILE A 126 -16.45 -4.43 3.46
CA ILE A 126 -15.32 -4.81 2.60
C ILE A 126 -14.28 -3.68 2.55
N GLU A 127 -14.72 -2.42 2.38
CA GLU A 127 -13.84 -1.26 2.43
C GLU A 127 -13.09 -1.18 3.76
N ARG A 128 -13.81 -1.30 4.89
CA ARG A 128 -13.17 -1.32 6.20
C ARG A 128 -12.11 -2.42 6.34
N TRP A 129 -12.38 -3.61 5.83
CA TRP A 129 -11.41 -4.71 5.86
C TRP A 129 -10.19 -4.44 4.97
N ALA A 130 -10.38 -3.79 3.83
CA ALA A 130 -9.27 -3.37 2.98
C ALA A 130 -8.41 -2.31 3.68
N ASP A 131 -9.04 -1.36 4.37
CA ASP A 131 -8.34 -0.34 5.17
C ASP A 131 -7.56 -0.98 6.33
N GLU A 132 -8.20 -1.81 7.17
CA GLU A 132 -7.53 -2.53 8.27
C GLU A 132 -6.36 -3.39 7.77
N TYR A 133 -6.52 -4.01 6.61
CA TYR A 133 -5.44 -4.77 5.98
C TYR A 133 -4.29 -3.86 5.57
N ALA A 134 -4.59 -2.71 4.92
CA ALA A 134 -3.59 -1.74 4.48
C ALA A 134 -2.81 -1.16 5.67
N GLU A 135 -3.49 -0.76 6.73
CA GLU A 135 -2.92 -0.24 7.97
C GLU A 135 -1.91 -1.22 8.58
N LYS A 136 -2.31 -2.48 8.73
CA LYS A 136 -1.43 -3.53 9.24
C LYS A 136 -0.19 -3.76 8.37
N ARG A 137 -0.32 -3.66 7.04
CA ARG A 137 0.83 -3.80 6.12
C ARG A 137 1.71 -2.57 6.13
N LEU A 138 1.13 -1.38 6.24
CA LEU A 138 1.87 -0.14 6.37
C LEU A 138 2.77 -0.16 7.62
N GLY A 139 2.26 -0.60 8.77
CA GLY A 139 3.08 -0.77 9.97
C GLY A 139 4.27 -1.71 9.77
N LYS A 140 4.07 -2.81 9.01
CA LYS A 140 5.17 -3.72 8.66
C LYS A 140 6.19 -3.08 7.71
N LEU A 141 5.74 -2.26 6.77
CA LEU A 141 6.60 -1.52 5.84
C LEU A 141 7.48 -0.52 6.59
N VAL A 142 6.88 0.28 7.47
CA VAL A 142 7.61 1.23 8.34
C VAL A 142 8.63 0.49 9.20
N ALA A 143 8.24 -0.60 9.86
CA ALA A 143 9.15 -1.42 10.64
C ALA A 143 10.28 -2.03 9.80
N HIS A 144 10.02 -2.38 8.53
CA HIS A 144 11.04 -2.84 7.61
C HIS A 144 12.07 -1.75 7.29
N TRP A 145 11.63 -0.52 7.04
CA TRP A 145 12.51 0.61 6.74
C TRP A 145 13.38 1.04 7.93
N GLN A 146 12.91 0.84 9.17
CA GLN A 146 13.64 1.21 10.38
C GLN A 146 14.70 0.19 10.81
N LYS A 147 14.79 -0.97 10.15
CA LYS A 147 15.82 -1.98 10.42
C LYS A 147 17.22 -1.50 9.95
N PRO A 148 18.30 -2.10 10.46
CA PRO A 148 19.64 -1.90 9.92
C PRO A 148 19.67 -2.20 8.40
N GLY A 149 20.26 -1.29 7.62
CA GLY A 149 20.23 -1.34 6.16
C GLY A 149 18.92 -0.90 5.51
N GLY A 150 17.91 -0.49 6.28
CA GLY A 150 16.63 -0.02 5.76
C GLY A 150 16.64 1.46 5.38
N LEU A 151 15.60 1.88 4.66
CA LEU A 151 15.47 3.24 4.12
C LEU A 151 15.52 4.35 5.21
N ALA A 152 15.02 4.06 6.41
CA ALA A 152 14.99 4.97 7.55
C ALA A 152 16.01 4.58 8.65
N GLU A 153 17.20 4.11 8.27
CA GLU A 153 18.21 3.70 9.22
C GLU A 153 18.82 4.89 9.97
N THR A 154 19.07 6.00 9.29
CA THR A 154 19.69 7.19 9.88
C THR A 154 18.70 8.03 10.70
N PRO A 155 19.15 8.79 11.71
CA PRO A 155 18.27 9.70 12.48
C PRO A 155 17.53 10.71 11.60
N ALA A 156 18.20 11.28 10.61
CA ALA A 156 17.60 12.24 9.67
C ALA A 156 16.50 11.57 8.81
N ALA A 157 16.74 10.36 8.31
CA ALA A 157 15.75 9.61 7.54
C ALA A 157 14.56 9.18 8.42
N ARG A 158 14.76 8.83 9.69
CA ARG A 158 13.67 8.56 10.66
C ARG A 158 12.81 9.80 10.89
N GLN A 159 13.45 10.95 11.09
CA GLN A 159 12.73 12.22 11.23
C GLN A 159 11.88 12.54 10.00
N ALA A 160 12.44 12.36 8.79
CA ALA A 160 11.71 12.57 7.54
C ALA A 160 10.52 11.59 7.39
N LEU A 161 10.70 10.33 7.77
CA LEU A 161 9.63 9.33 7.80
C LEU A 161 8.52 9.72 8.78
N ASP A 162 8.86 10.13 10.00
CA ASP A 162 7.88 10.55 11.02
C ASP A 162 7.08 11.77 10.56
N LEU A 163 7.73 12.72 9.91
CA LEU A 163 7.05 13.88 9.33
C LEU A 163 6.13 13.48 8.16
N ALA A 164 6.54 12.54 7.32
CA ALA A 164 5.72 12.03 6.23
C ALA A 164 4.48 11.28 6.75
N LEU A 165 4.64 10.44 7.79
CA LEU A 165 3.53 9.75 8.45
C LEU A 165 2.50 10.75 9.00
N LYS A 166 2.95 11.80 9.71
CA LYS A 166 2.08 12.86 10.23
C LYS A 166 1.37 13.62 9.10
N ALA A 167 2.10 14.00 8.04
CA ALA A 167 1.53 14.71 6.91
C ALA A 167 0.43 13.92 6.19
N LEU A 168 0.55 12.60 6.14
CA LEU A 168 -0.43 11.70 5.56
C LEU A 168 -1.48 11.18 6.55
N ARG A 169 -1.39 11.58 7.83
CA ARG A 169 -2.24 11.09 8.93
C ARG A 169 -2.15 9.58 9.17
N PHE A 170 -0.97 9.01 8.94
CA PHE A 170 -0.68 7.59 9.19
C PHE A 170 0.04 7.34 10.52
N ASP A 171 0.36 8.40 11.29
CA ASP A 171 1.08 8.31 12.56
C ASP A 171 0.32 7.50 13.62
N THR A 172 -0.99 7.67 13.73
CA THR A 172 -1.85 6.90 14.64
C THR A 172 -1.88 5.41 14.29
N LEU A 173 -1.89 5.06 13.01
CA LEU A 173 -1.96 3.68 12.52
C LEU A 173 -0.70 2.87 12.85
N VAL A 174 0.46 3.52 12.81
CA VAL A 174 1.75 2.85 13.04
C VAL A 174 1.99 2.60 14.52
N THR A 175 1.51 3.49 15.41
CA THR A 175 1.68 3.37 16.86
C THR A 175 0.90 2.18 17.43
N GLU A 176 -0.35 1.98 16.98
CA GLU A 176 -1.20 0.87 17.42
C GLU A 176 -0.65 -0.50 17.04
N THR A 177 0.00 -0.60 15.85
CA THR A 177 0.59 -1.87 15.39
C THR A 177 1.87 -2.24 16.14
N ALA A 178 2.62 -1.26 16.64
CA ALA A 178 3.84 -1.49 17.44
C ALA A 178 3.49 -2.01 18.85
N GLU A 179 2.43 -1.50 19.46
CA GLU A 179 1.99 -1.94 20.79
C GLU A 179 1.39 -3.36 20.78
N SER A 180 0.68 -3.72 19.73
CA SER A 180 0.13 -5.08 19.58
C SER A 180 1.18 -6.16 19.30
N ALA A 181 2.34 -5.79 18.77
CA ALA A 181 3.44 -6.72 18.52
C ALA A 181 4.32 -7.00 19.77
N GLY A 182 4.21 -6.15 20.80
CA GLY A 182 5.02 -6.24 22.03
C GLY A 182 4.48 -7.16 23.14
N THR A 183 3.24 -7.63 23.05
CA THR A 183 2.64 -8.46 24.11
C THR A 183 2.80 -9.96 23.81
N ILE A 184 4.05 -10.45 23.88
CA ILE A 184 4.28 -11.89 24.06
C ILE A 184 4.07 -12.17 25.55
N VAL A 185 2.88 -12.66 25.90
CA VAL A 185 2.60 -13.21 27.23
C VAL A 185 3.45 -14.47 27.40
N PRO A 186 4.36 -14.56 28.40
CA PRO A 186 5.11 -15.78 28.63
C PRO A 186 4.14 -16.87 29.10
N VAL A 187 4.05 -17.95 28.33
CA VAL A 187 3.36 -19.18 28.75
C VAL A 187 4.09 -19.72 30.00
N ARG A 188 3.46 -19.60 31.16
CA ARG A 188 3.91 -20.30 32.37
C ARG A 188 3.73 -21.79 32.15
N SER A 189 4.85 -22.50 32.05
CA SER A 189 4.89 -23.94 32.17
C SER A 189 4.55 -24.32 33.64
N SER A 190 3.48 -25.07 33.80
CA SER A 190 3.14 -25.76 35.03
C SER A 190 3.62 -27.21 34.93
#